data_0c5306bc98a13f99638e98ab82414a4b
#
_entry.id   0c5306bc98a13f99638e98ab82414a4b
#
_cell.length_a   1.000
_cell.length_b   1.000
_cell.length_c   1.000
_cell.angle_alpha   90.00
_cell.angle_beta   90.00
_cell.angle_gamma   90.00
#
_symmetry.space_group_name_H-M   'P 1'
#
loop_
_entity.id
_entity.type
_entity.pdbx_description
1 polymer ?
#
loop_
_entity_poly.entity_id
_entity_poly.type
_entity_poly.pdbx_seq_one_letter_code
_entity_poly.pdbx_strand_id
1 'polypeptide(L)'
;MSDRVIIFDTTLRDGEQALAASLTVKEKLQIAQALERLGVDIMEVGFPVSSPGDFQSVQTIARHIKNSRVCALARALPKDIDAAGEALRVAEAFRIHTFISTSSIHVESKLKKSFEDVLEMGVSAIKHALRYTDDVEFSCEDAGRTPIDNLCRMVEAAIKAGARTINIPDTVGYTVPTEFSGIIQTLFNRVPNIDKAIISVHCHDDLGLSVANSLGAVQMGARQIECTINGIGERAGNCSLEEVAMILKTRADLLGVHTNIRHSEIHRTSALVSQLCNMPVQPNKAIVGANAFSHSSGIHQDGVLKAKNTYEIITPESIGLPQNNLNMTSRSGRHVIKHRMESMGYAESSYDLDHLYGKFLTLADKKGQVFDYDLEALAFFSQIHEEPEHFKLEYLGVQSGSSVLATASVKLKVGQDLVCEAATGNGPVDAVYQCINRITGYEIRIDKYALKAKGEGKNALGQVDIVAEYKGRKFHGMGLATDIIESSAQALIHVINSIWRADQVAEQMERNVTKIDKINTESV
;
A
#
# COMPACT_ATOMS: atom_id res chain seq x y z
N MET A 1 -17.00 27.24 9.97
CA MET A 1 -16.62 26.20 8.99
C MET A 1 -15.22 25.75 9.38
N SER A 2 -14.94 24.45 9.43
CA SER A 2 -13.59 23.99 9.70
C SER A 2 -12.69 24.36 8.52
N ASP A 3 -11.45 24.73 8.82
CA ASP A 3 -10.49 25.20 7.85
C ASP A 3 -9.94 24.01 7.01
N ARG A 4 -9.74 24.20 5.73
CA ARG A 4 -9.39 23.12 4.81
C ARG A 4 -7.89 23.11 4.50
N VAL A 5 -7.29 21.92 4.55
CA VAL A 5 -5.95 21.64 4.04
C VAL A 5 -6.07 21.02 2.64
N ILE A 6 -5.39 21.63 1.68
CA ILE A 6 -5.28 21.19 0.30
C ILE A 6 -4.27 20.03 0.24
N ILE A 7 -4.64 18.93 -0.38
CA ILE A 7 -3.73 17.82 -0.65
C ILE A 7 -3.20 17.94 -2.08
N PHE A 8 -1.89 18.17 -2.18
CA PHE A 8 -1.15 18.18 -3.42
C PHE A 8 -0.36 16.87 -3.52
N ASP A 9 -0.75 16.01 -4.46
CA ASP A 9 -0.07 14.73 -4.68
C ASP A 9 1.02 14.87 -5.74
N THR A 10 2.22 14.42 -5.41
CA THR A 10 3.37 14.41 -6.33
C THR A 10 3.89 12.99 -6.62
N THR A 11 3.04 11.97 -6.47
CA THR A 11 3.37 10.56 -6.76
C THR A 11 3.89 10.38 -8.19
N LEU A 12 3.29 11.07 -9.17
CA LEU A 12 3.62 10.99 -10.58
C LEU A 12 4.77 11.90 -11.04
N ARG A 13 5.37 12.65 -10.11
CA ARG A 13 6.56 13.47 -10.40
C ARG A 13 7.70 13.10 -9.45
N ASP A 14 7.64 13.47 -8.16
CA ASP A 14 8.69 13.17 -7.17
C ASP A 14 8.69 11.68 -6.81
N GLY A 15 7.52 11.10 -6.65
CA GLY A 15 7.37 9.67 -6.41
C GLY A 15 7.98 8.82 -7.51
N GLU A 16 7.87 9.23 -8.77
CA GLU A 16 8.44 8.49 -9.91
C GLU A 16 9.98 8.50 -9.90
N GLN A 17 10.61 9.49 -9.28
CA GLN A 17 12.08 9.57 -9.17
C GLN A 17 12.69 8.43 -8.33
N ALA A 18 11.88 7.76 -7.50
CA ALA A 18 12.30 6.57 -6.75
C ALA A 18 12.39 5.29 -7.59
N LEU A 19 11.82 5.28 -8.80
CA LEU A 19 11.64 4.06 -9.58
C LEU A 19 12.88 3.69 -10.38
N ALA A 20 13.15 2.39 -10.48
CA ALA A 20 14.22 1.86 -11.33
C ALA A 20 13.90 2.00 -12.83
N ALA A 21 12.61 2.08 -13.20
CA ALA A 21 12.14 2.27 -14.56
C ALA A 21 10.93 3.23 -14.58
N SER A 22 10.88 4.08 -15.57
CA SER A 22 9.76 5.03 -15.74
C SER A 22 8.45 4.29 -16.02
N LEU A 23 7.36 4.83 -15.48
CA LEU A 23 5.99 4.36 -15.76
C LEU A 23 5.60 4.68 -17.21
N THR A 24 4.85 3.80 -17.82
CA THR A 24 4.23 4.06 -19.12
C THR A 24 3.12 5.12 -19.02
N VAL A 25 2.79 5.79 -20.12
CA VAL A 25 1.68 6.76 -20.18
C VAL A 25 0.36 6.16 -19.66
N LYS A 26 0.12 4.87 -19.94
CA LYS A 26 -1.08 4.15 -19.48
C LYS A 26 -1.08 3.95 -17.96
N GLU A 27 0.03 3.57 -17.40
CA GLU A 27 0.18 3.37 -15.94
C GLU A 27 0.06 4.71 -15.20
N LYS A 28 0.71 5.77 -15.70
CA LYS A 28 0.55 7.12 -15.14
C LYS A 28 -0.91 7.57 -15.17
N LEU A 29 -1.64 7.32 -16.25
CA LEU A 29 -3.06 7.66 -16.32
C LEU A 29 -3.91 6.84 -15.34
N GLN A 30 -3.61 5.56 -15.13
CA GLN A 30 -4.30 4.74 -14.13
C GLN A 30 -4.10 5.27 -12.71
N ILE A 31 -2.87 5.67 -12.37
CA ILE A 31 -2.56 6.29 -11.06
C ILE A 31 -3.30 7.63 -10.94
N ALA A 32 -3.23 8.50 -11.96
CA ALA A 32 -3.92 9.80 -11.94
C ALA A 32 -5.43 9.65 -11.71
N GLN A 33 -6.07 8.68 -12.38
CA GLN A 33 -7.49 8.37 -12.16
C GLN A 33 -7.78 7.83 -10.75
N ALA A 34 -6.85 7.08 -10.15
CA ALA A 34 -6.99 6.64 -8.77
C ALA A 34 -6.87 7.80 -7.78
N LEU A 35 -5.93 8.72 -8.00
CA LEU A 35 -5.76 9.95 -7.22
C LEU A 35 -7.00 10.86 -7.32
N GLU A 36 -7.58 10.99 -8.51
CA GLU A 36 -8.83 11.73 -8.69
C GLU A 36 -10.00 11.09 -7.93
N ARG A 37 -10.13 9.74 -7.98
CA ARG A 37 -11.14 9.01 -7.17
C ARG A 37 -10.89 9.16 -5.68
N LEU A 38 -9.64 9.14 -5.25
CA LEU A 38 -9.23 9.38 -3.86
C LEU A 38 -9.62 10.78 -3.39
N GLY A 39 -9.76 11.74 -4.31
CA GLY A 39 -10.18 13.10 -4.01
C GLY A 39 -9.02 14.03 -3.69
N VAL A 40 -7.82 13.80 -4.25
CA VAL A 40 -6.73 14.78 -4.17
C VAL A 40 -7.14 16.07 -4.87
N ASP A 41 -6.75 17.20 -4.30
CA ASP A 41 -7.11 18.51 -4.83
C ASP A 41 -6.29 18.87 -6.05
N ILE A 42 -4.99 18.58 -6.00
CA ILE A 42 -4.03 18.88 -7.05
C ILE A 42 -3.10 17.67 -7.21
N MET A 43 -2.78 17.32 -8.44
CA MET A 43 -1.80 16.28 -8.76
C MET A 43 -0.71 16.82 -9.67
N GLU A 44 0.55 16.69 -9.26
CA GLU A 44 1.71 17.00 -10.08
C GLU A 44 2.11 15.75 -10.85
N VAL A 45 2.04 15.86 -12.19
CA VAL A 45 2.01 14.66 -13.05
C VAL A 45 3.23 14.52 -13.96
N GLY A 46 4.25 15.34 -13.75
CA GLY A 46 5.51 15.22 -14.46
C GLY A 46 6.26 16.52 -14.66
N PHE A 47 7.33 16.42 -15.47
CA PHE A 47 8.24 17.49 -15.83
C PHE A 47 8.39 17.59 -17.36
N PRO A 48 7.47 18.26 -18.06
CA PRO A 48 7.28 18.18 -19.52
C PRO A 48 8.52 18.46 -20.37
N VAL A 49 9.44 19.30 -19.89
CA VAL A 49 10.68 19.62 -20.62
C VAL A 49 11.69 18.47 -20.60
N SER A 50 11.54 17.50 -19.71
CA SER A 50 12.50 16.40 -19.50
C SER A 50 12.61 15.49 -20.72
N SER A 51 11.48 15.16 -21.36
CA SER A 51 11.43 14.32 -22.56
C SER A 51 10.11 14.48 -23.31
N PRO A 52 10.06 14.09 -24.61
CA PRO A 52 8.82 14.02 -25.36
C PRO A 52 7.77 13.07 -24.74
N GLY A 53 8.23 11.97 -24.13
CA GLY A 53 7.36 11.00 -23.44
C GLY A 53 6.71 11.60 -22.20
N ASP A 54 7.45 12.36 -21.41
CA ASP A 54 6.92 13.04 -20.23
C ASP A 54 5.93 14.15 -20.62
N PHE A 55 6.26 14.92 -21.66
CA PHE A 55 5.31 15.89 -22.23
C PHE A 55 3.99 15.22 -22.64
N GLN A 56 4.06 14.10 -23.37
CA GLN A 56 2.88 13.36 -23.79
C GLN A 56 2.08 12.79 -22.61
N SER A 57 2.77 12.31 -21.58
CA SER A 57 2.14 11.82 -20.34
C SER A 57 1.34 12.91 -19.65
N VAL A 58 1.97 14.07 -19.41
CA VAL A 58 1.32 15.23 -18.80
C VAL A 58 0.11 15.67 -19.60
N GLN A 59 0.26 15.81 -20.92
CA GLN A 59 -0.84 16.20 -21.81
C GLN A 59 -1.99 15.19 -21.81
N THR A 60 -1.68 13.89 -21.77
CA THR A 60 -2.68 12.82 -21.73
C THR A 60 -3.48 12.88 -20.43
N ILE A 61 -2.80 13.00 -19.30
CA ILE A 61 -3.46 13.13 -17.98
C ILE A 61 -4.32 14.39 -17.93
N ALA A 62 -3.78 15.53 -18.38
CA ALA A 62 -4.48 16.81 -18.41
C ALA A 62 -5.81 16.76 -19.21
N ARG A 63 -5.89 15.94 -20.26
CA ARG A 63 -7.14 15.73 -21.02
C ARG A 63 -8.18 14.90 -20.28
N HIS A 64 -7.75 13.95 -19.44
CA HIS A 64 -8.66 12.96 -18.83
C HIS A 64 -9.13 13.34 -17.42
N ILE A 65 -8.31 14.01 -16.65
CA ILE A 65 -8.64 14.41 -15.27
C ILE A 65 -9.53 15.65 -15.28
N LYS A 66 -10.63 15.60 -14.51
CA LYS A 66 -11.67 16.64 -14.47
C LYS A 66 -11.95 17.19 -13.07
N ASN A 67 -11.87 16.34 -12.04
CA ASN A 67 -12.26 16.70 -10.67
C ASN A 67 -11.09 17.09 -9.76
N SER A 68 -9.85 16.94 -10.25
CA SER A 68 -8.63 17.41 -9.60
C SER A 68 -7.90 18.37 -10.52
N ARG A 69 -7.16 19.31 -9.95
CA ARG A 69 -6.32 20.21 -10.74
C ARG A 69 -5.03 19.51 -11.12
N VAL A 70 -4.66 19.57 -12.41
CA VAL A 70 -3.41 18.99 -12.90
C VAL A 70 -2.31 20.04 -12.83
N CYS A 71 -1.14 19.63 -12.34
CA CYS A 71 0.04 20.46 -12.20
C CYS A 71 1.24 19.85 -12.92
N ALA A 72 2.16 20.68 -13.40
CA ALA A 72 3.44 20.23 -13.90
C ALA A 72 4.58 21.11 -13.38
N LEU A 73 5.73 20.46 -13.15
CA LEU A 73 6.93 21.14 -12.66
C LEU A 73 7.66 21.85 -13.81
N ALA A 74 8.25 23.00 -13.50
CA ALA A 74 9.11 23.77 -14.39
C ALA A 74 10.22 24.46 -13.57
N ARG A 75 11.47 24.35 -14.00
CA ARG A 75 12.53 25.21 -13.44
C ARG A 75 12.22 26.68 -13.76
N ALA A 76 12.82 27.59 -13.02
CA ALA A 76 12.69 29.02 -13.26
C ALA A 76 13.38 29.47 -14.57
N LEU A 77 13.04 28.80 -15.68
CA LEU A 77 13.54 29.04 -17.03
C LEU A 77 12.35 29.14 -18.02
N PRO A 78 12.32 30.17 -18.92
CA PRO A 78 11.23 30.34 -19.86
C PRO A 78 10.88 29.07 -20.65
N LYS A 79 11.87 28.34 -21.17
CA LYS A 79 11.68 27.11 -21.94
C LYS A 79 10.94 26.02 -21.16
N ASP A 80 11.25 25.87 -19.87
CA ASP A 80 10.63 24.86 -19.01
C ASP A 80 9.16 25.22 -18.73
N ILE A 81 8.93 26.51 -18.44
CA ILE A 81 7.58 27.03 -18.18
C ILE A 81 6.71 26.95 -19.43
N ASP A 82 7.28 27.28 -20.61
CA ASP A 82 6.56 27.16 -21.89
C ASP A 82 6.17 25.69 -22.16
N ALA A 83 7.07 24.73 -21.92
CA ALA A 83 6.77 23.32 -22.06
C ALA A 83 5.64 22.85 -21.12
N ALA A 84 5.66 23.31 -19.86
CA ALA A 84 4.62 23.02 -18.88
C ALA A 84 3.27 23.63 -19.30
N GLY A 85 3.27 24.92 -19.69
CA GLY A 85 2.07 25.61 -20.16
C GLY A 85 1.44 24.96 -21.39
N GLU A 86 2.25 24.59 -22.38
CA GLU A 86 1.78 23.92 -23.59
C GLU A 86 1.23 22.49 -23.33
N ALA A 87 1.87 21.73 -22.46
CA ALA A 87 1.39 20.40 -22.09
C ALA A 87 0.05 20.46 -21.33
N LEU A 88 -0.10 21.44 -20.43
CA LEU A 88 -1.26 21.58 -19.57
C LEU A 88 -2.46 22.31 -20.20
N ARG A 89 -2.28 23.04 -21.31
CA ARG A 89 -3.34 23.89 -21.91
C ARG A 89 -4.62 23.15 -22.33
N VAL A 90 -4.56 21.84 -22.37
CA VAL A 90 -5.70 20.96 -22.70
C VAL A 90 -6.55 20.61 -21.47
N ALA A 91 -6.10 20.96 -20.27
CA ALA A 91 -6.86 20.79 -19.04
C ALA A 91 -7.93 21.89 -18.91
N GLU A 92 -9.01 21.61 -18.17
CA GLU A 92 -10.03 22.61 -17.82
C GLU A 92 -9.51 23.64 -16.83
N ALA A 93 -8.67 23.20 -15.87
CA ALA A 93 -7.96 24.04 -14.93
C ALA A 93 -6.61 23.39 -14.58
N PHE A 94 -5.56 24.19 -14.58
CA PHE A 94 -4.22 23.68 -14.30
C PHE A 94 -3.38 24.67 -13.49
N ARG A 95 -2.33 24.12 -12.88
CA ARG A 95 -1.32 24.87 -12.15
C ARG A 95 0.04 24.67 -12.81
N ILE A 96 0.85 25.74 -12.84
CA ILE A 96 2.28 25.62 -13.12
C ILE A 96 3.03 25.77 -11.80
N HIS A 97 3.85 24.78 -11.48
CA HIS A 97 4.74 24.77 -10.34
C HIS A 97 6.15 25.10 -10.81
N THR A 98 6.67 26.25 -10.40
CA THR A 98 8.06 26.65 -10.70
C THR A 98 8.87 26.85 -9.43
N PHE A 99 10.17 26.64 -9.50
CA PHE A 99 11.04 26.65 -8.34
C PHE A 99 12.42 27.20 -8.63
N ILE A 100 13.08 27.71 -7.59
CA ILE A 100 14.49 28.07 -7.61
C ILE A 100 15.09 27.80 -6.23
N SER A 101 16.38 27.40 -6.20
CA SER A 101 17.09 27.16 -4.94
C SER A 101 17.39 28.47 -4.21
N THR A 102 17.16 28.49 -2.90
CA THR A 102 17.28 29.70 -2.07
C THR A 102 18.34 29.59 -0.96
N SER A 103 18.80 28.37 -0.62
CA SER A 103 19.85 28.19 0.39
C SER A 103 21.21 28.66 -0.11
N SER A 104 22.04 29.17 0.80
CA SER A 104 23.40 29.67 0.46
C SER A 104 24.22 28.60 -0.27
N ILE A 105 24.14 27.33 0.17
CA ILE A 105 24.86 26.23 -0.46
C ILE A 105 24.50 26.10 -1.94
N HIS A 106 23.21 26.16 -2.27
CA HIS A 106 22.74 26.00 -3.65
C HIS A 106 22.99 27.27 -4.48
N VAL A 107 22.75 28.44 -3.91
CA VAL A 107 22.95 29.72 -4.59
C VAL A 107 24.42 29.92 -5.01
N GLU A 108 25.34 29.65 -4.08
CA GLU A 108 26.78 29.85 -4.31
C GLU A 108 27.40 28.72 -5.12
N SER A 109 27.11 27.43 -4.75
CA SER A 109 27.81 26.27 -5.33
C SER A 109 27.15 25.76 -6.61
N LYS A 110 25.80 25.68 -6.65
CA LYS A 110 25.02 25.12 -7.77
C LYS A 110 24.71 26.18 -8.82
N LEU A 111 24.16 27.31 -8.41
CA LEU A 111 23.74 28.39 -9.32
C LEU A 111 24.88 29.35 -9.66
N LYS A 112 25.87 29.53 -8.78
CA LYS A 112 26.99 30.46 -8.91
C LYS A 112 26.50 31.88 -9.15
N LYS A 113 25.55 32.34 -8.34
CA LYS A 113 24.86 33.61 -8.45
C LYS A 113 24.81 34.30 -7.09
N SER A 114 24.44 35.59 -7.10
CA SER A 114 24.04 36.31 -5.89
C SER A 114 22.60 35.94 -5.52
N PHE A 115 22.23 36.15 -4.26
CA PHE A 115 20.83 35.96 -3.86
C PHE A 115 19.89 36.94 -4.59
N GLU A 116 20.34 38.13 -4.90
CA GLU A 116 19.58 39.15 -5.66
C GLU A 116 19.26 38.64 -7.07
N ASP A 117 20.24 38.04 -7.77
CA ASP A 117 20.01 37.43 -9.09
C ASP A 117 18.97 36.32 -9.01
N VAL A 118 19.06 35.47 -7.96
CA VAL A 118 18.12 34.36 -7.76
C VAL A 118 16.71 34.89 -7.47
N LEU A 119 16.57 35.93 -6.70
CA LEU A 119 15.30 36.61 -6.42
C LEU A 119 14.67 37.15 -7.71
N GLU A 120 15.46 37.86 -8.54
CA GLU A 120 14.99 38.38 -9.84
C GLU A 120 14.58 37.24 -10.78
N MET A 121 15.33 36.14 -10.82
CA MET A 121 14.98 34.95 -11.63
C MET A 121 13.65 34.34 -11.18
N GLY A 122 13.43 34.19 -9.87
CA GLY A 122 12.17 33.68 -9.32
C GLY A 122 10.99 34.57 -9.70
N VAL A 123 11.10 35.87 -9.51
CA VAL A 123 10.07 36.86 -9.90
C VAL A 123 9.77 36.81 -11.40
N SER A 124 10.81 36.69 -12.23
CA SER A 124 10.66 36.62 -13.69
C SER A 124 9.96 35.33 -14.10
N ALA A 125 10.29 34.18 -13.48
CA ALA A 125 9.67 32.90 -13.73
C ALA A 125 8.16 32.89 -13.39
N ILE A 126 7.79 33.47 -12.23
CA ILE A 126 6.38 33.62 -11.84
C ILE A 126 5.62 34.46 -12.86
N LYS A 127 6.15 35.62 -13.24
CA LYS A 127 5.52 36.48 -14.26
C LYS A 127 5.40 35.79 -15.62
N HIS A 128 6.36 34.93 -15.98
CA HIS A 128 6.30 34.15 -17.21
C HIS A 128 5.20 33.08 -17.13
N ALA A 129 5.11 32.34 -16.02
CA ALA A 129 4.08 31.33 -15.81
C ALA A 129 2.66 31.92 -15.81
N LEU A 130 2.48 33.14 -15.29
CA LEU A 130 1.20 33.87 -15.30
C LEU A 130 0.66 34.18 -16.73
N ARG A 131 1.45 33.98 -17.79
CA ARG A 131 0.95 34.07 -19.17
C ARG A 131 0.09 32.89 -19.58
N TYR A 132 0.22 31.76 -18.88
CA TYR A 132 -0.48 30.50 -19.16
C TYR A 132 -1.63 30.23 -18.20
N THR A 133 -1.48 30.58 -16.93
CA THR A 133 -2.48 30.34 -15.88
C THR A 133 -2.38 31.38 -14.78
N ASP A 134 -3.49 31.67 -14.12
CA ASP A 134 -3.53 32.52 -12.92
C ASP A 134 -3.21 31.74 -11.63
N ASP A 135 -3.04 30.41 -11.70
CA ASP A 135 -2.66 29.55 -10.59
C ASP A 135 -1.20 29.10 -10.72
N VAL A 136 -0.31 29.89 -10.12
CA VAL A 136 1.13 29.63 -10.10
C VAL A 136 1.54 29.29 -8.68
N GLU A 137 2.20 28.14 -8.51
CA GLU A 137 2.91 27.74 -7.31
C GLU A 137 4.39 28.00 -7.47
N PHE A 138 5.01 28.54 -6.42
CA PHE A 138 6.44 28.82 -6.41
C PHE A 138 7.10 28.17 -5.19
N SER A 139 8.11 27.33 -5.45
CA SER A 139 8.91 26.68 -4.40
C SER A 139 10.25 27.37 -4.16
N CYS A 140 10.53 27.62 -2.88
CA CYS A 140 11.85 28.04 -2.40
C CYS A 140 12.72 26.79 -2.15
N GLU A 141 13.28 26.16 -3.21
CA GLU A 141 14.05 24.91 -3.05
C GLU A 141 15.10 25.03 -1.94
N ASP A 142 15.14 24.03 -1.05
CA ASP A 142 16.01 23.96 0.12
C ASP A 142 15.71 25.06 1.18
N ALA A 143 14.42 25.37 1.36
CA ALA A 143 13.98 26.38 2.32
C ALA A 143 14.36 26.05 3.76
N GLY A 144 14.39 24.77 4.14
CA GLY A 144 14.80 24.32 5.48
C GLY A 144 16.22 24.76 5.86
N ARG A 145 17.10 25.02 4.88
CA ARG A 145 18.48 25.50 5.10
C ARG A 145 18.73 26.92 4.57
N THR A 146 17.69 27.61 4.15
CA THR A 146 17.78 28.98 3.66
C THR A 146 17.84 29.95 4.85
N PRO A 147 18.77 30.94 4.84
CA PRO A 147 18.76 32.00 5.85
C PRO A 147 17.39 32.68 5.92
N ILE A 148 16.81 32.76 7.12
CA ILE A 148 15.42 33.18 7.31
C ILE A 148 15.09 34.56 6.72
N ASP A 149 16.05 35.49 6.73
CA ASP A 149 15.87 36.83 6.13
C ASP A 149 15.73 36.74 4.62
N ASN A 150 16.54 35.91 3.97
CA ASN A 150 16.46 35.64 2.54
C ASN A 150 15.17 34.92 2.17
N LEU A 151 14.74 33.93 2.98
CA LEU A 151 13.49 33.24 2.77
C LEU A 151 12.28 34.18 2.85
N CYS A 152 12.23 35.06 3.86
CA CYS A 152 11.16 36.04 3.98
C CYS A 152 11.13 37.00 2.75
N ARG A 153 12.28 37.46 2.29
CA ARG A 153 12.37 38.32 1.11
C ARG A 153 11.92 37.63 -0.17
N MET A 154 12.31 36.37 -0.37
CA MET A 154 11.89 35.59 -1.52
C MET A 154 10.37 35.35 -1.51
N VAL A 155 9.81 34.96 -0.38
CA VAL A 155 8.36 34.72 -0.21
C VAL A 155 7.58 35.99 -0.49
N GLU A 156 7.97 37.12 0.10
CA GLU A 156 7.33 38.44 -0.15
C GLU A 156 7.36 38.83 -1.64
N ALA A 157 8.53 38.69 -2.29
CA ALA A 157 8.71 39.03 -3.70
C ALA A 157 7.90 38.07 -4.61
N ALA A 158 7.85 36.76 -4.31
CA ALA A 158 7.08 35.79 -5.08
C ALA A 158 5.56 36.05 -5.01
N ILE A 159 5.04 36.36 -3.83
CA ILE A 159 3.64 36.77 -3.65
C ILE A 159 3.35 38.08 -4.40
N LYS A 160 4.23 39.07 -4.30
CA LYS A 160 4.10 40.34 -5.02
C LYS A 160 4.15 40.16 -6.54
N ALA A 161 4.89 39.15 -7.03
CA ALA A 161 4.95 38.79 -8.45
C ALA A 161 3.67 38.10 -8.96
N GLY A 162 2.82 37.58 -8.06
CA GLY A 162 1.52 37.00 -8.38
C GLY A 162 1.41 35.52 -8.12
N ALA A 163 2.38 34.84 -7.47
CA ALA A 163 2.23 33.47 -7.04
C ALA A 163 1.11 33.34 -6.01
N ARG A 164 0.19 32.41 -6.23
CA ARG A 164 -0.95 32.16 -5.33
C ARG A 164 -0.66 31.12 -4.25
N THR A 165 0.35 30.31 -4.48
CA THR A 165 0.83 29.31 -3.51
C THR A 165 2.34 29.41 -3.41
N ILE A 166 2.85 29.45 -2.18
CA ILE A 166 4.28 29.45 -1.88
C ILE A 166 4.60 28.17 -1.13
N ASN A 167 5.42 27.34 -1.74
CA ASN A 167 5.85 26.08 -1.14
C ASN A 167 7.19 26.23 -0.44
N ILE A 168 7.26 25.72 0.78
CA ILE A 168 8.42 25.74 1.68
C ILE A 168 8.92 24.30 1.84
N PRO A 169 9.90 23.87 1.02
CA PRO A 169 10.37 22.49 1.06
C PRO A 169 11.49 22.26 2.07
N ASP A 170 11.39 21.20 2.85
CA ASP A 170 12.50 20.54 3.51
C ASP A 170 13.11 19.50 2.54
N THR A 171 13.83 20.01 1.57
CA THR A 171 14.29 19.29 0.37
C THR A 171 15.20 18.09 0.68
N VAL A 172 15.93 18.15 1.79
CA VAL A 172 16.86 17.08 2.20
C VAL A 172 16.41 16.34 3.47
N GLY A 173 15.19 16.58 3.92
CA GLY A 173 14.63 15.94 5.12
C GLY A 173 15.47 16.18 6.39
N TYR A 174 15.99 17.39 6.53
CA TYR A 174 16.99 17.74 7.55
C TYR A 174 16.38 18.36 8.81
N THR A 175 15.25 19.04 8.66
CA THR A 175 14.65 19.78 9.76
C THR A 175 13.92 18.89 10.76
N VAL A 176 13.86 19.34 12.01
CA VAL A 176 13.02 18.70 13.04
C VAL A 176 11.71 19.48 13.22
N PRO A 177 10.63 18.87 13.78
CA PRO A 177 9.30 19.50 13.79
C PRO A 177 9.24 20.89 14.43
N THR A 178 9.97 21.14 15.51
CA THR A 178 10.01 22.45 16.16
C THR A 178 10.71 23.52 15.31
N GLU A 179 11.78 23.13 14.62
CA GLU A 179 12.52 24.00 13.71
C GLU A 179 11.68 24.36 12.49
N PHE A 180 11.10 23.34 11.82
CA PHE A 180 10.30 23.56 10.63
C PHE A 180 9.02 24.37 10.91
N SER A 181 8.34 24.06 12.01
CA SER A 181 7.20 24.85 12.50
C SER A 181 7.60 26.30 12.79
N GLY A 182 8.79 26.51 13.38
CA GLY A 182 9.34 27.84 13.65
C GLY A 182 9.62 28.65 12.39
N ILE A 183 10.09 28.02 11.31
CA ILE A 183 10.25 28.66 9.99
C ILE A 183 8.89 29.16 9.49
N ILE A 184 7.86 28.30 9.48
CA ILE A 184 6.52 28.66 9.02
C ILE A 184 5.93 29.80 9.86
N GLN A 185 6.02 29.69 11.18
CA GLN A 185 5.56 30.75 12.09
C GLN A 185 6.27 32.07 11.82
N THR A 186 7.58 32.03 11.57
CA THR A 186 8.36 33.22 11.26
C THR A 186 7.92 33.90 9.96
N LEU A 187 7.60 33.09 8.92
CA LEU A 187 7.06 33.64 7.67
C LEU A 187 5.73 34.36 7.90
N PHE A 188 4.80 33.74 8.63
CA PHE A 188 3.51 34.38 8.97
C PHE A 188 3.68 35.68 9.77
N ASN A 189 4.68 35.74 10.64
CA ASN A 189 4.94 36.94 11.47
C ASN A 189 5.66 38.04 10.73
N ARG A 190 6.48 37.75 9.71
CA ARG A 190 7.42 38.70 9.12
C ARG A 190 7.13 39.12 7.68
N VAL A 191 6.40 38.28 6.93
CA VAL A 191 6.09 38.56 5.52
C VAL A 191 4.79 39.37 5.42
N PRO A 192 4.84 40.63 4.99
CA PRO A 192 3.71 41.58 5.13
C PRO A 192 2.49 41.23 4.27
N ASN A 193 2.69 40.46 3.18
CA ASN A 193 1.65 40.07 2.22
C ASN A 193 1.33 38.58 2.25
N ILE A 194 1.67 37.88 3.34
CA ILE A 194 1.54 36.42 3.47
C ILE A 194 0.08 35.94 3.32
N ASP A 195 -0.88 36.76 3.72
CA ASP A 195 -2.32 36.55 3.64
C ASP A 195 -2.87 36.46 2.20
N LYS A 196 -2.09 36.87 1.20
CA LYS A 196 -2.46 36.84 -0.22
C LYS A 196 -2.10 35.54 -0.92
N ALA A 197 -1.45 34.60 -0.24
CA ALA A 197 -1.06 33.32 -0.79
C ALA A 197 -1.32 32.18 0.21
N ILE A 198 -1.46 30.98 -0.34
CA ILE A 198 -1.49 29.76 0.45
C ILE A 198 -0.05 29.34 0.72
N ILE A 199 0.29 29.06 1.97
CA ILE A 199 1.57 28.46 2.32
C ILE A 199 1.42 26.95 2.21
N SER A 200 2.26 26.37 1.36
CA SER A 200 2.43 24.95 1.11
C SER A 200 3.70 24.44 1.76
N VAL A 201 3.74 23.17 2.09
CA VAL A 201 4.94 22.50 2.58
C VAL A 201 5.18 21.20 1.85
N HIS A 202 6.46 20.88 1.64
CA HIS A 202 6.95 19.65 1.03
C HIS A 202 8.10 19.11 1.88
N CYS A 203 7.94 17.93 2.46
CA CYS A 203 8.92 17.37 3.38
C CYS A 203 9.39 16.01 2.92
N HIS A 204 10.72 15.85 2.71
CA HIS A 204 11.35 14.55 2.54
C HIS A 204 11.54 13.83 3.87
N ASP A 205 11.68 12.49 3.81
CA ASP A 205 11.60 11.61 4.98
C ASP A 205 12.95 11.05 5.43
N ASP A 206 14.05 11.72 5.09
CA ASP A 206 15.41 11.23 5.38
C ASP A 206 15.67 10.96 6.86
N LEU A 207 15.04 11.70 7.76
CA LEU A 207 15.07 11.49 9.21
C LEU A 207 13.80 10.82 9.76
N GLY A 208 12.85 10.39 8.91
CA GLY A 208 11.58 9.81 9.35
C GLY A 208 10.61 10.83 9.97
N LEU A 209 10.70 12.11 9.59
CA LEU A 209 9.97 13.22 10.22
C LEU A 209 9.05 13.97 9.26
N SER A 210 8.95 13.56 8.01
CA SER A 210 8.21 14.28 6.96
C SER A 210 6.75 14.58 7.32
N VAL A 211 6.04 13.58 7.85
CA VAL A 211 4.65 13.73 8.29
C VAL A 211 4.56 14.66 9.50
N ALA A 212 5.47 14.52 10.47
CA ALA A 212 5.47 15.34 11.67
C ALA A 212 5.78 16.82 11.35
N ASN A 213 6.74 17.07 10.45
CA ASN A 213 7.07 18.42 9.96
C ASN A 213 5.87 19.05 9.24
N SER A 214 5.22 18.31 8.34
CA SER A 214 4.06 18.79 7.60
C SER A 214 2.88 19.14 8.51
N LEU A 215 2.60 18.32 9.53
CA LEU A 215 1.54 18.60 10.52
C LEU A 215 1.89 19.80 11.41
N GLY A 216 3.15 19.93 11.84
CA GLY A 216 3.62 21.08 12.59
C GLY A 216 3.45 22.38 11.79
N ALA A 217 3.71 22.34 10.50
CA ALA A 217 3.50 23.47 9.60
C ALA A 217 2.01 23.84 9.47
N VAL A 218 1.11 22.85 9.40
CA VAL A 218 -0.35 23.10 9.37
C VAL A 218 -0.82 23.80 10.65
N GLN A 219 -0.29 23.41 11.81
CA GLN A 219 -0.59 24.07 13.08
C GLN A 219 -0.12 25.53 13.09
N MET A 220 0.94 25.85 12.36
CA MET A 220 1.46 27.22 12.22
C MET A 220 0.80 28.02 11.09
N GLY A 221 -0.17 27.47 10.35
CA GLY A 221 -0.94 28.19 9.35
C GLY A 221 -0.78 27.72 7.91
N ALA A 222 0.08 26.74 7.60
CA ALA A 222 0.14 26.15 6.27
C ALA A 222 -1.19 25.49 5.91
N ARG A 223 -1.62 25.60 4.64
CA ARG A 223 -2.91 25.08 4.17
C ARG A 223 -2.81 24.24 2.90
N GLN A 224 -1.60 23.90 2.49
CA GLN A 224 -1.34 22.87 1.49
C GLN A 224 -0.20 21.97 1.97
N ILE A 225 -0.34 20.66 1.74
CA ILE A 225 0.71 19.65 1.96
C ILE A 225 0.98 18.95 0.64
N GLU A 226 2.24 18.98 0.18
CA GLU A 226 2.73 18.11 -0.86
C GLU A 226 3.11 16.77 -0.25
N CYS A 227 2.60 15.70 -0.85
CA CYS A 227 2.79 14.35 -0.34
C CYS A 227 2.70 13.32 -1.47
N THR A 228 3.01 12.07 -1.18
CA THR A 228 2.91 10.97 -2.14
C THR A 228 2.18 9.78 -1.55
N ILE A 229 1.55 8.97 -2.40
CA ILE A 229 1.01 7.68 -1.98
C ILE A 229 2.16 6.80 -1.50
N ASN A 230 1.98 6.15 -0.35
CA ASN A 230 2.97 5.29 0.32
C ASN A 230 4.26 6.00 0.72
N GLY A 231 4.33 7.33 0.62
CA GLY A 231 5.53 8.10 0.91
C GLY A 231 6.66 7.87 -0.09
N ILE A 232 6.39 7.40 -1.31
CA ILE A 232 7.45 7.16 -2.32
C ILE A 232 8.11 8.47 -2.76
N GLY A 233 9.38 8.42 -3.12
CA GLY A 233 10.14 9.59 -3.57
C GLY A 233 11.64 9.37 -3.49
N GLU A 234 12.40 10.39 -3.84
CA GLU A 234 13.86 10.32 -3.76
C GLU A 234 14.36 9.91 -2.37
N ARG A 235 15.44 9.14 -2.32
CA ARG A 235 16.13 8.69 -1.10
C ARG A 235 15.21 7.91 -0.16
N ALA A 236 14.81 8.51 0.98
CA ALA A 236 13.89 7.91 1.95
C ALA A 236 12.41 8.18 1.65
N GLY A 237 12.12 8.98 0.62
CA GLY A 237 10.77 9.30 0.18
C GLY A 237 10.23 10.63 0.69
N ASN A 238 8.93 10.80 0.53
CA ASN A 238 8.16 12.00 0.85
C ASN A 238 7.21 11.79 2.04
N CYS A 239 6.59 12.86 2.45
CA CYS A 239 5.43 12.81 3.33
C CYS A 239 4.35 11.88 2.76
N SER A 240 3.89 10.93 3.56
CA SER A 240 2.88 9.93 3.18
C SER A 240 1.47 10.53 3.17
N LEU A 241 0.78 10.52 2.02
CA LEU A 241 -0.58 11.04 1.88
C LEU A 241 -1.57 10.35 2.81
N GLU A 242 -1.56 9.03 2.85
CA GLU A 242 -2.47 8.24 3.68
C GLU A 242 -2.29 8.53 5.18
N GLU A 243 -1.07 8.77 5.62
CA GLU A 243 -0.78 9.10 7.02
C GLU A 243 -1.32 10.48 7.36
N VAL A 244 -1.01 11.49 6.55
CA VAL A 244 -1.53 12.85 6.72
C VAL A 244 -3.07 12.86 6.73
N ALA A 245 -3.70 12.24 5.73
CA ALA A 245 -5.15 12.22 5.61
C ALA A 245 -5.83 11.56 6.82
N MET A 246 -5.27 10.44 7.30
CA MET A 246 -5.83 9.74 8.45
C MET A 246 -5.56 10.47 9.77
N ILE A 247 -4.42 11.14 9.94
CA ILE A 247 -4.15 11.97 11.12
C ILE A 247 -5.13 13.15 11.16
N LEU A 248 -5.30 13.88 10.06
CA LEU A 248 -6.23 15.01 9.99
C LEU A 248 -7.68 14.59 10.27
N LYS A 249 -8.08 13.39 9.87
CA LYS A 249 -9.38 12.81 10.20
C LYS A 249 -9.48 12.40 11.66
N THR A 250 -8.52 11.62 12.15
CA THR A 250 -8.57 10.99 13.48
C THR A 250 -8.40 12.02 14.59
N ARG A 251 -7.61 13.06 14.34
CA ARG A 251 -7.31 14.14 15.30
C ARG A 251 -7.92 15.48 14.88
N ALA A 252 -9.06 15.44 14.20
CA ALA A 252 -9.81 16.65 13.84
C ALA A 252 -10.21 17.49 15.08
N ASP A 253 -10.39 16.82 16.22
CA ASP A 253 -10.62 17.44 17.54
C ASP A 253 -9.51 18.40 17.97
N LEU A 254 -8.25 18.05 17.68
CA LEU A 254 -7.08 18.82 18.03
C LEU A 254 -6.68 19.82 16.95
N LEU A 255 -6.76 19.42 15.68
CA LEU A 255 -6.19 20.17 14.57
C LEU A 255 -7.18 21.17 13.96
N GLY A 256 -8.49 20.94 14.12
CA GLY A 256 -9.55 21.86 13.65
C GLY A 256 -9.64 22.02 12.12
N VAL A 257 -8.96 21.16 11.35
CA VAL A 257 -8.88 21.21 9.89
C VAL A 257 -9.41 19.91 9.26
N HIS A 258 -9.69 19.94 7.95
CA HIS A 258 -10.14 18.77 7.20
C HIS A 258 -9.54 18.73 5.79
N THR A 259 -9.68 17.59 5.10
CA THR A 259 -9.31 17.39 3.69
C THR A 259 -10.48 16.87 2.88
N ASN A 260 -10.37 16.90 1.55
CA ASN A 260 -11.35 16.29 0.64
C ASN A 260 -11.10 14.81 0.38
N ILE A 261 -10.10 14.21 0.99
CA ILE A 261 -9.72 12.81 0.76
C ILE A 261 -10.86 11.87 1.12
N ARG A 262 -11.19 10.99 0.18
CA ARG A 262 -12.14 9.88 0.37
C ARG A 262 -11.41 8.71 1.00
N HIS A 263 -11.40 8.64 2.31
CA HIS A 263 -10.59 7.71 3.08
C HIS A 263 -10.83 6.23 2.68
N SER A 264 -12.05 5.87 2.25
CA SER A 264 -12.37 4.52 1.75
C SER A 264 -11.64 4.11 0.47
N GLU A 265 -11.01 5.05 -0.25
CA GLU A 265 -10.20 4.78 -1.44
C GLU A 265 -8.70 4.62 -1.12
N ILE A 266 -8.26 4.86 0.12
CA ILE A 266 -6.85 4.87 0.53
C ILE A 266 -6.19 3.51 0.23
N HIS A 267 -6.74 2.43 0.77
CA HIS A 267 -6.14 1.10 0.61
C HIS A 267 -6.04 0.68 -0.86
N ARG A 268 -7.09 0.91 -1.63
CA ARG A 268 -7.13 0.58 -3.07
C ARG A 268 -6.08 1.36 -3.86
N THR A 269 -5.94 2.67 -3.57
CA THR A 269 -4.97 3.53 -4.25
C THR A 269 -3.55 3.16 -3.88
N SER A 270 -3.28 2.92 -2.59
CA SER A 270 -1.99 2.43 -2.09
C SER A 270 -1.56 1.13 -2.76
N ALA A 271 -2.47 0.15 -2.84
CA ALA A 271 -2.20 -1.13 -3.50
C ALA A 271 -1.91 -0.98 -5.00
N LEU A 272 -2.66 -0.13 -5.71
CA LEU A 272 -2.44 0.14 -7.13
C LEU A 272 -1.06 0.76 -7.38
N VAL A 273 -0.70 1.80 -6.62
CA VAL A 273 0.61 2.47 -6.74
C VAL A 273 1.74 1.49 -6.42
N SER A 274 1.62 0.73 -5.32
CA SER A 274 2.60 -0.31 -4.95
C SER A 274 2.81 -1.33 -6.08
N GLN A 275 1.75 -1.76 -6.74
CA GLN A 275 1.80 -2.72 -7.84
C GLN A 275 2.45 -2.13 -9.09
N LEU A 276 1.98 -0.96 -9.55
CA LEU A 276 2.47 -0.36 -10.81
C LEU A 276 3.91 0.16 -10.67
N CYS A 277 4.26 0.70 -9.51
CA CYS A 277 5.62 1.16 -9.23
C CYS A 277 6.58 0.04 -8.83
N ASN A 278 6.09 -1.20 -8.67
CA ASN A 278 6.88 -2.32 -8.14
C ASN A 278 7.62 -1.98 -6.83
N MET A 279 6.98 -1.20 -5.98
CA MET A 279 7.46 -0.81 -4.65
C MET A 279 6.51 -1.36 -3.58
N PRO A 280 6.78 -2.57 -3.04
CA PRO A 280 5.90 -3.18 -2.05
C PRO A 280 5.88 -2.37 -0.76
N VAL A 281 4.66 -2.17 -0.23
CA VAL A 281 4.46 -1.50 1.06
C VAL A 281 5.05 -2.37 2.18
N GLN A 282 5.82 -1.76 3.08
CA GLN A 282 6.35 -2.46 4.26
C GLN A 282 5.19 -2.98 5.12
N PRO A 283 5.26 -4.22 5.65
CA PRO A 283 4.17 -4.80 6.44
C PRO A 283 3.77 -3.97 7.66
N ASN A 284 4.71 -3.27 8.28
CA ASN A 284 4.51 -2.42 9.46
C ASN A 284 4.28 -0.93 9.12
N LYS A 285 4.12 -0.57 7.84
CA LYS A 285 3.82 0.83 7.49
C LYS A 285 2.48 1.25 8.10
N ALA A 286 2.46 2.43 8.66
CA ALA A 286 1.24 3.00 9.23
C ALA A 286 0.12 3.05 8.17
N ILE A 287 -1.12 2.88 8.60
CA ILE A 287 -2.36 2.96 7.83
C ILE A 287 -2.54 1.81 6.81
N VAL A 288 -1.60 1.57 5.90
CA VAL A 288 -1.77 0.68 4.73
C VAL A 288 -0.94 -0.60 4.78
N GLY A 289 -0.04 -0.75 5.75
CA GLY A 289 0.76 -1.95 5.93
C GLY A 289 -0.08 -3.16 6.31
N ALA A 290 0.32 -4.36 5.90
CA ALA A 290 -0.42 -5.60 6.16
C ALA A 290 -0.64 -5.88 7.66
N ASN A 291 0.23 -5.35 8.53
CA ASN A 291 0.14 -5.51 9.98
C ASN A 291 -0.58 -4.35 10.68
N ALA A 292 -1.00 -3.30 9.96
CA ALA A 292 -1.53 -2.07 10.56
C ALA A 292 -2.78 -2.31 11.45
N PHE A 293 -3.55 -3.37 11.15
CA PHE A 293 -4.75 -3.75 11.90
C PHE A 293 -4.63 -5.15 12.55
N SER A 294 -3.41 -5.65 12.72
CA SER A 294 -3.17 -7.00 13.25
C SER A 294 -2.80 -6.95 14.72
N HIS A 295 -3.57 -7.65 15.55
CA HIS A 295 -3.28 -7.83 16.97
C HIS A 295 -2.77 -9.25 17.23
N SER A 296 -1.55 -9.41 17.69
CA SER A 296 -0.97 -10.74 18.02
C SER A 296 -0.96 -11.05 19.52
N SER A 297 -1.07 -10.06 20.39
CA SER A 297 -1.12 -10.25 21.84
C SER A 297 -2.53 -10.67 22.29
N GLY A 298 -2.65 -11.75 23.05
CA GLY A 298 -3.94 -12.21 23.60
C GLY A 298 -4.66 -11.17 24.44
N ILE A 299 -3.92 -10.33 25.20
CA ILE A 299 -4.50 -9.23 25.99
C ILE A 299 -5.14 -8.18 25.07
N HIS A 300 -4.45 -7.81 23.98
CA HIS A 300 -4.97 -6.84 23.02
C HIS A 300 -6.17 -7.41 22.26
N GLN A 301 -6.11 -8.67 21.85
CA GLN A 301 -7.23 -9.34 21.17
C GLN A 301 -8.47 -9.42 22.08
N ASP A 302 -8.32 -9.76 23.35
CA ASP A 302 -9.43 -9.75 24.32
C ASP A 302 -10.02 -8.34 24.53
N GLY A 303 -9.17 -7.32 24.58
CA GLY A 303 -9.60 -5.92 24.67
C GLY A 303 -10.43 -5.49 23.45
N VAL A 304 -9.94 -5.77 22.23
CA VAL A 304 -10.64 -5.45 20.98
C VAL A 304 -11.98 -6.19 20.85
N LEU A 305 -12.05 -7.46 21.30
CA LEU A 305 -13.31 -8.22 21.33
C LEU A 305 -14.34 -7.63 22.28
N LYS A 306 -13.91 -7.05 23.40
CA LYS A 306 -14.82 -6.38 24.36
C LYS A 306 -15.26 -4.99 23.90
N ALA A 307 -14.31 -4.20 23.36
CA ALA A 307 -14.60 -2.89 22.79
C ALA A 307 -13.48 -2.53 21.78
N LYS A 308 -13.82 -2.39 20.50
CA LYS A 308 -12.84 -2.11 19.44
C LYS A 308 -11.93 -0.91 19.73
N ASN A 309 -12.49 0.14 20.29
CA ASN A 309 -11.77 1.38 20.62
C ASN A 309 -10.74 1.27 21.77
N THR A 310 -10.59 0.11 22.40
CA THR A 310 -9.56 -0.10 23.44
C THR A 310 -8.14 -0.06 22.88
N TYR A 311 -7.96 -0.54 21.65
CA TYR A 311 -6.65 -0.63 20.96
C TYR A 311 -6.68 -0.19 19.50
N GLU A 312 -7.85 0.22 18.97
CA GLU A 312 -8.01 0.67 17.59
C GLU A 312 -8.48 2.11 17.55
N ILE A 313 -7.65 3.00 17.01
CA ILE A 313 -7.98 4.40 16.71
C ILE A 313 -8.52 4.58 15.27
N ILE A 314 -8.31 3.58 14.43
CA ILE A 314 -8.67 3.53 13.02
C ILE A 314 -9.16 2.11 12.73
N THR A 315 -10.26 1.96 11.97
CA THR A 315 -10.75 0.64 11.57
C THR A 315 -10.36 0.31 10.13
N PRO A 316 -10.22 -0.98 9.75
CA PRO A 316 -9.94 -1.39 8.37
C PRO A 316 -10.92 -0.77 7.36
N GLU A 317 -12.22 -0.79 7.68
CA GLU A 317 -13.28 -0.28 6.83
C GLU A 317 -13.14 1.23 6.57
N SER A 318 -12.56 1.96 7.53
CA SER A 318 -12.37 3.42 7.42
C SER A 318 -11.42 3.83 6.29
N ILE A 319 -10.58 2.90 5.82
CA ILE A 319 -9.64 3.07 4.70
C ILE A 319 -10.01 2.22 3.47
N GLY A 320 -11.18 1.56 3.50
CA GLY A 320 -11.67 0.71 2.41
C GLY A 320 -11.08 -0.69 2.37
N LEU A 321 -10.50 -1.16 3.48
CA LEU A 321 -10.08 -2.54 3.64
C LEU A 321 -11.25 -3.38 4.18
N PRO A 322 -11.60 -4.52 3.56
CA PRO A 322 -12.60 -5.42 4.15
C PRO A 322 -12.10 -5.95 5.50
N GLN A 323 -13.05 -6.30 6.38
CA GLN A 323 -12.75 -6.74 7.75
C GLN A 323 -11.58 -7.73 7.82
N ASN A 324 -10.67 -7.49 8.75
CA ASN A 324 -9.54 -8.38 8.98
C ASN A 324 -9.99 -9.68 9.66
N ASN A 325 -9.50 -10.80 9.14
CA ASN A 325 -9.47 -12.05 9.89
C ASN A 325 -8.41 -11.93 11.00
N LEU A 326 -8.82 -12.17 12.25
CA LEU A 326 -7.89 -12.27 13.37
C LEU A 326 -6.82 -13.33 13.03
N ASN A 327 -5.56 -12.92 12.99
CA ASN A 327 -4.46 -13.85 12.78
C ASN A 327 -4.29 -14.74 14.03
N MET A 328 -4.55 -16.04 13.89
CA MET A 328 -4.38 -17.00 14.98
C MET A 328 -2.95 -17.53 14.98
N THR A 329 -2.21 -17.20 16.05
CA THR A 329 -0.83 -17.62 16.26
C THR A 329 -0.69 -18.19 17.68
N SER A 330 0.48 -18.73 18.05
CA SER A 330 0.74 -19.23 19.42
C SER A 330 0.56 -18.17 20.51
N ARG A 331 0.44 -16.88 20.14
CA ARG A 331 0.16 -15.78 21.06
C ARG A 331 -1.32 -15.47 21.25
N SER A 332 -2.21 -16.11 20.46
CA SER A 332 -3.66 -15.92 20.56
C SER A 332 -4.20 -16.61 21.79
N GLY A 333 -5.03 -15.90 22.55
CA GLY A 333 -5.64 -16.42 23.78
C GLY A 333 -6.88 -17.31 23.52
N ARG A 334 -7.34 -18.04 24.56
CA ARG A 334 -8.53 -18.91 24.51
C ARG A 334 -9.80 -18.19 24.01
N HIS A 335 -9.99 -16.94 24.42
CA HIS A 335 -11.14 -16.12 24.00
C HIS A 335 -11.19 -15.90 22.48
N VAL A 336 -10.03 -15.75 21.84
CA VAL A 336 -9.95 -15.60 20.38
C VAL A 336 -10.39 -16.90 19.68
N ILE A 337 -9.94 -18.05 20.19
CA ILE A 337 -10.30 -19.36 19.62
C ILE A 337 -11.81 -19.61 19.81
N LYS A 338 -12.34 -19.36 21.00
CA LYS A 338 -13.78 -19.43 21.26
C LYS A 338 -14.58 -18.54 20.31
N HIS A 339 -14.23 -17.25 20.24
CA HIS A 339 -14.90 -16.29 19.35
C HIS A 339 -14.84 -16.72 17.88
N ARG A 340 -13.71 -17.28 17.45
CA ARG A 340 -13.56 -17.74 16.07
C ARG A 340 -14.45 -18.97 15.79
N MET A 341 -14.52 -19.92 16.70
CA MET A 341 -15.43 -21.07 16.61
C MET A 341 -16.90 -20.61 16.57
N GLU A 342 -17.30 -19.68 17.43
CA GLU A 342 -18.64 -19.08 17.42
C GLU A 342 -18.94 -18.36 16.10
N SER A 343 -17.99 -17.60 15.55
CA SER A 343 -18.13 -16.90 14.26
C SER A 343 -18.27 -17.86 13.06
N MET A 344 -17.76 -19.07 13.19
CA MET A 344 -17.96 -20.16 12.22
C MET A 344 -19.29 -20.93 12.43
N GLY A 345 -20.07 -20.57 13.46
CA GLY A 345 -21.37 -21.16 13.74
C GLY A 345 -21.35 -22.31 14.74
N TYR A 346 -20.23 -22.58 15.42
CA TYR A 346 -20.13 -23.67 16.38
C TYR A 346 -20.48 -23.20 17.79
N ALA A 347 -21.46 -23.85 18.42
CA ALA A 347 -21.81 -23.59 19.82
C ALA A 347 -20.70 -24.08 20.75
N GLU A 348 -20.51 -23.39 21.88
CA GLU A 348 -19.50 -23.76 22.90
C GLU A 348 -19.68 -25.20 23.42
N SER A 349 -20.91 -25.70 23.42
CA SER A 349 -21.22 -27.08 23.82
C SER A 349 -20.81 -28.16 22.82
N SER A 350 -20.40 -27.78 21.61
CA SER A 350 -20.08 -28.74 20.54
C SER A 350 -18.62 -29.20 20.55
N TYR A 351 -17.76 -28.58 21.35
CA TYR A 351 -16.33 -28.90 21.45
C TYR A 351 -15.79 -28.60 22.85
N ASP A 352 -14.68 -29.26 23.22
CA ASP A 352 -13.94 -28.94 24.45
C ASP A 352 -12.92 -27.82 24.18
N LEU A 353 -13.16 -26.62 24.69
CA LEU A 353 -12.33 -25.45 24.45
C LEU A 353 -10.89 -25.62 25.01
N ASP A 354 -10.73 -26.24 26.18
CA ASP A 354 -9.42 -26.41 26.79
C ASP A 354 -8.56 -27.42 26.04
N HIS A 355 -9.18 -28.50 25.58
CA HIS A 355 -8.53 -29.49 24.74
C HIS A 355 -8.17 -28.91 23.35
N LEU A 356 -9.11 -28.21 22.72
CA LEU A 356 -8.88 -27.51 21.46
C LEU A 356 -7.73 -26.51 21.57
N TYR A 357 -7.71 -25.71 22.65
CA TYR A 357 -6.66 -24.70 22.86
C TYR A 357 -5.29 -25.33 23.03
N GLY A 358 -5.17 -26.43 23.77
CA GLY A 358 -3.90 -27.15 23.90
C GLY A 358 -3.36 -27.66 22.57
N LYS A 359 -4.23 -28.27 21.73
CA LYS A 359 -3.88 -28.71 20.37
C LYS A 359 -3.54 -27.52 19.45
N PHE A 360 -4.31 -26.43 19.54
CA PHE A 360 -4.06 -25.20 18.81
C PHE A 360 -2.65 -24.64 19.07
N LEU A 361 -2.23 -24.53 20.33
CA LEU A 361 -0.88 -24.04 20.67
C LEU A 361 0.19 -24.93 20.04
N THR A 362 0.05 -26.26 20.16
CA THR A 362 0.99 -27.22 19.56
C THR A 362 1.09 -27.06 18.03
N LEU A 363 -0.04 -26.85 17.36
CA LEU A 363 -0.06 -26.62 15.91
C LEU A 363 0.52 -25.24 15.56
N ALA A 364 0.16 -24.21 16.30
CA ALA A 364 0.62 -22.85 16.06
C ALA A 364 2.15 -22.70 16.22
N ASP A 365 2.76 -23.39 17.17
CA ASP A 365 4.22 -23.42 17.34
C ASP A 365 4.93 -24.08 16.13
N LYS A 366 4.31 -25.10 15.52
CA LYS A 366 4.85 -25.79 14.35
C LYS A 366 4.60 -25.03 13.04
N LYS A 367 3.40 -24.48 12.87
CA LYS A 367 2.91 -23.90 11.61
C LYS A 367 3.06 -22.38 11.54
N GLY A 368 3.20 -21.69 12.68
CA GLY A 368 3.26 -20.23 12.81
C GLY A 368 1.89 -19.58 12.78
N GLN A 369 1.09 -19.80 11.73
CA GLN A 369 -0.27 -19.28 11.60
C GLN A 369 -1.27 -20.42 11.45
N VAL A 370 -2.37 -20.34 12.19
CA VAL A 370 -3.49 -21.32 12.20
C VAL A 370 -4.70 -20.66 11.54
N PHE A 371 -5.43 -21.42 10.74
CA PHE A 371 -6.60 -20.95 9.99
C PHE A 371 -7.88 -21.65 10.50
N ASP A 372 -9.03 -21.18 10.06
CA ASP A 372 -10.35 -21.68 10.46
C ASP A 372 -10.49 -23.19 10.26
N TYR A 373 -10.09 -23.67 9.08
CA TYR A 373 -10.14 -25.11 8.76
C TYR A 373 -9.20 -25.95 9.65
N ASP A 374 -8.12 -25.36 10.17
CA ASP A 374 -7.26 -26.05 11.14
C ASP A 374 -7.97 -26.16 12.49
N LEU A 375 -8.69 -25.12 12.95
CA LEU A 375 -9.46 -25.16 14.19
C LEU A 375 -10.58 -26.19 14.12
N GLU A 376 -11.31 -26.22 13.01
CA GLU A 376 -12.35 -27.23 12.77
C GLU A 376 -11.78 -28.64 12.84
N ALA A 377 -10.66 -28.86 12.16
CA ALA A 377 -9.96 -30.14 12.19
C ALA A 377 -9.51 -30.52 13.60
N LEU A 378 -8.96 -29.60 14.38
CA LEU A 378 -8.54 -29.85 15.76
C LEU A 378 -9.72 -30.11 16.71
N ALA A 379 -10.86 -29.45 16.49
CA ALA A 379 -12.05 -29.59 17.33
C ALA A 379 -12.79 -30.91 17.11
N PHE A 380 -12.93 -31.33 15.84
CA PHE A 380 -13.86 -32.38 15.45
C PHE A 380 -13.22 -33.65 14.90
N PHE A 381 -11.93 -33.60 14.56
CA PHE A 381 -11.19 -34.76 14.08
C PHE A 381 -10.35 -35.36 15.21
N SER A 382 -10.80 -36.45 15.80
CA SER A 382 -10.18 -37.06 16.99
C SER A 382 -8.83 -37.76 16.72
N GLN A 383 -8.37 -37.86 15.46
CA GLN A 383 -7.20 -38.67 15.05
C GLN A 383 -6.07 -37.85 14.38
N ILE A 384 -6.02 -36.52 14.53
CA ILE A 384 -4.94 -35.68 13.91
C ILE A 384 -3.60 -35.81 14.68
N HIS A 385 -3.32 -36.87 15.34
CA HIS A 385 -1.96 -37.23 15.74
C HIS A 385 -1.35 -38.13 14.66
N GLU A 386 -0.52 -37.54 13.77
CA GLU A 386 0.40 -38.25 12.89
C GLU A 386 -0.19 -39.01 11.68
N GLU A 387 -1.37 -38.65 11.16
CA GLU A 387 -1.71 -39.21 9.85
C GLU A 387 -0.89 -38.56 8.73
N PRO A 388 -0.28 -39.38 7.86
CA PRO A 388 0.43 -38.84 6.69
C PRO A 388 -0.54 -38.06 5.81
N GLU A 389 -0.01 -37.07 5.11
CA GLU A 389 -0.75 -36.30 4.10
C GLU A 389 -1.54 -37.27 3.20
N HIS A 390 -2.85 -37.03 3.02
CA HIS A 390 -3.68 -37.86 2.16
C HIS A 390 -3.20 -37.89 0.71
N PHE A 391 -2.74 -36.70 0.24
CA PHE A 391 -2.07 -36.53 -1.03
C PHE A 391 -0.59 -36.18 -0.80
N LYS A 392 0.31 -37.02 -1.30
CA LYS A 392 1.74 -36.83 -1.17
C LYS A 392 2.42 -36.90 -2.54
N LEU A 393 3.30 -35.94 -2.83
CA LEU A 393 4.09 -35.94 -4.06
C LEU A 393 5.16 -37.04 -4.01
N GLU A 394 5.10 -37.96 -4.96
CA GLU A 394 6.10 -39.03 -5.11
C GLU A 394 6.99 -38.84 -6.34
N TYR A 395 6.48 -38.19 -7.39
CA TYR A 395 7.23 -37.91 -8.59
C TYR A 395 6.71 -36.66 -9.31
N LEU A 396 7.61 -35.88 -9.83
CA LEU A 396 7.35 -34.70 -10.65
C LEU A 396 8.36 -34.67 -11.82
N GLY A 397 7.85 -34.72 -13.04
CA GLY A 397 8.63 -34.52 -14.26
C GLY A 397 7.99 -33.42 -15.10
N VAL A 398 8.81 -32.45 -15.57
CA VAL A 398 8.32 -31.33 -16.37
C VAL A 398 9.21 -31.12 -17.58
N GLN A 399 8.57 -30.87 -18.73
CA GLN A 399 9.24 -30.43 -19.94
C GLN A 399 8.66 -29.08 -20.35
N SER A 400 9.53 -28.07 -20.48
CA SER A 400 9.13 -26.71 -20.86
C SER A 400 10.25 -26.03 -21.64
N GLY A 401 9.90 -25.14 -22.55
CA GLY A 401 10.83 -24.35 -23.35
C GLY A 401 10.09 -23.47 -24.35
N SER A 402 10.81 -22.55 -24.98
CA SER A 402 10.24 -21.57 -25.93
C SER A 402 9.62 -22.18 -27.20
N SER A 403 10.01 -23.40 -27.55
CA SER A 403 9.56 -24.09 -28.77
C SER A 403 8.78 -25.37 -28.51
N VAL A 404 8.51 -25.70 -27.24
CA VAL A 404 7.77 -26.92 -26.85
C VAL A 404 6.60 -26.56 -25.97
N LEU A 405 5.50 -27.30 -26.13
CA LEU A 405 4.34 -27.16 -25.25
C LEU A 405 4.75 -27.60 -23.82
N ALA A 406 4.44 -26.78 -22.83
CA ALA A 406 4.70 -27.14 -21.45
C ALA A 406 3.89 -28.38 -21.07
N THR A 407 4.58 -29.43 -20.62
CA THR A 407 3.99 -30.70 -20.20
C THR A 407 4.52 -31.09 -18.83
N ALA A 408 3.66 -31.71 -18.03
CA ALA A 408 4.04 -32.28 -16.74
C ALA A 408 3.54 -33.73 -16.60
N SER A 409 4.29 -34.54 -15.85
CA SER A 409 3.87 -35.83 -15.35
C SER A 409 3.99 -35.83 -13.84
N VAL A 410 2.92 -36.09 -13.14
CA VAL A 410 2.87 -36.07 -11.66
C VAL A 410 2.39 -37.44 -11.16
N LYS A 411 3.07 -37.95 -10.15
CA LYS A 411 2.60 -39.12 -9.39
C LYS A 411 2.34 -38.71 -7.95
N LEU A 412 1.14 -38.90 -7.50
CA LEU A 412 0.74 -38.71 -6.11
C LEU A 412 0.45 -40.06 -5.44
N LYS A 413 0.83 -40.15 -4.18
CA LYS A 413 0.28 -41.14 -3.28
C LYS A 413 -1.05 -40.58 -2.76
N VAL A 414 -2.15 -41.30 -2.96
CA VAL A 414 -3.51 -40.96 -2.54
C VAL A 414 -3.95 -42.01 -1.52
N GLY A 415 -3.86 -41.72 -0.24
CA GLY A 415 -4.03 -42.73 0.80
C GLY A 415 -2.97 -43.85 0.67
N GLN A 416 -3.36 -45.04 0.20
CA GLN A 416 -2.43 -46.15 -0.03
C GLN A 416 -2.13 -46.38 -1.53
N ASP A 417 -2.84 -45.72 -2.42
CA ASP A 417 -2.72 -45.93 -3.86
C ASP A 417 -1.74 -44.92 -4.49
N LEU A 418 -1.12 -45.33 -5.60
CA LEU A 418 -0.27 -44.46 -6.41
C LEU A 418 -1.01 -44.15 -7.71
N VAL A 419 -1.29 -42.87 -7.92
CA VAL A 419 -1.96 -42.34 -9.12
C VAL A 419 -1.00 -41.49 -9.91
N CYS A 420 -0.93 -41.68 -11.22
CA CYS A 420 -0.08 -40.93 -12.13
C CYS A 420 -0.93 -40.29 -13.24
N GLU A 421 -0.71 -39.01 -13.47
CA GLU A 421 -1.33 -38.22 -14.54
C GLU A 421 -0.29 -37.40 -15.32
N ALA A 422 -0.65 -37.09 -16.57
CA ALA A 422 0.12 -36.17 -17.41
C ALA A 422 -0.82 -35.12 -18.01
N ALA A 423 -0.33 -33.88 -18.08
CA ALA A 423 -1.09 -32.76 -18.63
C ALA A 423 -0.19 -31.73 -19.33
N THR A 424 -0.83 -30.93 -20.17
CA THR A 424 -0.23 -29.73 -20.78
C THR A 424 -0.77 -28.48 -20.09
N GLY A 425 -0.04 -27.36 -20.17
CA GLY A 425 -0.46 -26.08 -19.60
C GLY A 425 0.15 -24.89 -20.33
N ASN A 426 -0.27 -23.66 -19.96
CA ASN A 426 0.28 -22.41 -20.46
C ASN A 426 1.73 -22.15 -19.98
N GLY A 427 2.22 -22.98 -19.08
CA GLY A 427 3.57 -22.98 -18.55
C GLY A 427 3.80 -24.20 -17.66
N PRO A 428 5.03 -24.40 -17.15
CA PRO A 428 5.38 -25.60 -16.39
C PRO A 428 4.55 -25.74 -15.09
N VAL A 429 4.31 -24.67 -14.37
CA VAL A 429 3.50 -24.67 -13.14
C VAL A 429 2.04 -25.00 -13.43
N ASP A 430 1.46 -24.41 -14.51
CA ASP A 430 0.09 -24.70 -14.90
C ASP A 430 -0.08 -26.17 -15.32
N ALA A 431 0.86 -26.72 -16.08
CA ALA A 431 0.85 -28.13 -16.45
C ALA A 431 0.85 -29.06 -15.21
N VAL A 432 1.65 -28.74 -14.19
CA VAL A 432 1.68 -29.46 -12.92
C VAL A 432 0.35 -29.36 -12.19
N TYR A 433 -0.24 -28.17 -12.14
CA TYR A 433 -1.54 -27.94 -11.49
C TYR A 433 -2.66 -28.71 -12.17
N GLN A 434 -2.67 -28.77 -13.50
CA GLN A 434 -3.63 -29.59 -14.26
C GLN A 434 -3.51 -31.09 -13.91
N CYS A 435 -2.28 -31.63 -13.76
CA CYS A 435 -2.08 -33.00 -13.31
C CYS A 435 -2.65 -33.24 -11.90
N ILE A 436 -2.30 -32.36 -10.96
CA ILE A 436 -2.73 -32.47 -9.56
C ILE A 436 -4.25 -32.38 -9.46
N ASN A 437 -4.89 -31.44 -10.16
CA ASN A 437 -6.34 -31.29 -10.17
C ASN A 437 -7.05 -32.52 -10.74
N ARG A 438 -6.51 -33.13 -11.80
CA ARG A 438 -7.06 -34.40 -12.36
C ARG A 438 -6.94 -35.56 -11.41
N ILE A 439 -5.80 -35.72 -10.70
CA ILE A 439 -5.61 -36.78 -9.72
C ILE A 439 -6.54 -36.62 -8.53
N THR A 440 -6.71 -35.41 -8.05
CA THR A 440 -7.40 -35.11 -6.78
C THR A 440 -8.89 -34.83 -6.96
N GLY A 441 -9.32 -34.43 -8.16
CA GLY A 441 -10.70 -34.06 -8.46
C GLY A 441 -11.15 -32.73 -7.87
N TYR A 442 -10.24 -31.93 -7.27
CA TYR A 442 -10.57 -30.64 -6.70
C TYR A 442 -10.45 -29.54 -7.75
N GLU A 443 -11.55 -28.85 -8.05
CA GLU A 443 -11.56 -27.62 -8.85
C GLU A 443 -11.40 -26.42 -7.94
N ILE A 444 -10.20 -25.85 -7.91
CA ILE A 444 -9.85 -24.70 -7.06
C ILE A 444 -9.54 -23.47 -7.90
N ARG A 445 -9.90 -22.30 -7.38
CA ARG A 445 -9.51 -21.02 -7.97
C ARG A 445 -8.34 -20.43 -7.18
N ILE A 446 -7.21 -20.16 -7.84
CA ILE A 446 -6.07 -19.52 -7.20
C ILE A 446 -6.31 -18.00 -7.17
N ASP A 447 -6.45 -17.45 -5.96
CA ASP A 447 -6.62 -16.00 -5.74
C ASP A 447 -5.27 -15.28 -5.64
N LYS A 448 -4.25 -15.96 -5.09
CA LYS A 448 -2.91 -15.39 -4.91
C LYS A 448 -1.85 -16.46 -5.11
N TYR A 449 -0.84 -16.12 -5.88
CA TYR A 449 0.39 -16.88 -6.03
C TYR A 449 1.57 -15.94 -5.78
N ALA A 450 2.42 -16.23 -4.82
CA ALA A 450 3.57 -15.41 -4.47
C ALA A 450 4.82 -16.28 -4.36
N LEU A 451 5.90 -15.79 -4.95
CA LEU A 451 7.20 -16.46 -4.94
C LEU A 451 8.22 -15.58 -4.23
N LYS A 452 8.96 -16.18 -3.30
CA LYS A 452 10.02 -15.51 -2.55
C LYS A 452 11.29 -16.37 -2.53
N ALA A 453 12.44 -15.76 -2.74
CA ALA A 453 13.71 -16.42 -2.49
C ALA A 453 14.01 -16.43 -0.98
N LYS A 454 14.44 -17.56 -0.43
CA LYS A 454 14.99 -17.67 0.92
C LYS A 454 16.48 -18.09 0.83
N GLY A 455 17.34 -17.21 1.30
CA GLY A 455 18.79 -17.35 1.20
C GLY A 455 19.37 -16.60 0.00
N GLU A 456 20.69 -16.68 -0.15
CA GLU A 456 21.45 -16.01 -1.20
C GLU A 456 22.19 -17.01 -2.09
N GLY A 457 22.42 -16.62 -3.36
CA GLY A 457 23.22 -17.39 -4.31
C GLY A 457 22.49 -18.59 -4.92
N LYS A 458 23.25 -19.51 -5.50
CA LYS A 458 22.74 -20.64 -6.31
C LYS A 458 21.92 -21.67 -5.52
N ASN A 459 22.05 -21.70 -4.21
CA ASN A 459 21.36 -22.64 -3.32
C ASN A 459 20.17 -21.99 -2.57
N ALA A 460 19.75 -20.79 -2.97
CA ALA A 460 18.57 -20.15 -2.41
C ALA A 460 17.33 -21.04 -2.65
N LEU A 461 16.54 -21.25 -1.61
CA LEU A 461 15.27 -21.98 -1.73
C LEU A 461 14.19 -21.05 -2.31
N GLY A 462 13.41 -21.56 -3.23
CA GLY A 462 12.18 -20.92 -3.68
C GLY A 462 11.04 -21.26 -2.73
N GLN A 463 10.50 -20.25 -2.04
CA GLN A 463 9.25 -20.39 -1.31
C GLN A 463 8.09 -19.96 -2.18
N VAL A 464 7.08 -20.80 -2.31
CA VAL A 464 5.82 -20.49 -2.99
C VAL A 464 4.71 -20.45 -1.96
N ASP A 465 3.98 -19.34 -1.91
CA ASP A 465 2.80 -19.15 -1.09
C ASP A 465 1.55 -19.06 -2.00
N ILE A 466 0.55 -19.90 -1.75
CA ILE A 466 -0.72 -19.93 -2.51
C ILE A 466 -1.87 -19.61 -1.57
N VAL A 467 -2.80 -18.78 -2.06
CA VAL A 467 -4.14 -18.67 -1.50
C VAL A 467 -5.12 -19.12 -2.58
N ALA A 468 -5.93 -20.11 -2.28
CA ALA A 468 -6.93 -20.64 -3.21
C ALA A 468 -8.32 -20.62 -2.58
N GLU A 469 -9.34 -20.47 -3.44
CA GLU A 469 -10.75 -20.52 -3.04
C GLU A 469 -11.38 -21.84 -3.48
N TYR A 470 -12.10 -22.48 -2.56
CA TYR A 470 -12.90 -23.67 -2.79
C TYR A 470 -14.22 -23.57 -2.00
N LYS A 471 -15.37 -23.73 -2.67
CA LYS A 471 -16.72 -23.61 -2.08
C LYS A 471 -16.91 -22.32 -1.23
N GLY A 472 -16.38 -21.19 -1.71
CA GLY A 472 -16.48 -19.89 -1.03
C GLY A 472 -15.55 -19.71 0.20
N ARG A 473 -14.69 -20.69 0.51
CA ARG A 473 -13.71 -20.66 1.61
C ARG A 473 -12.30 -20.52 1.05
N LYS A 474 -11.43 -19.81 1.78
CA LYS A 474 -10.02 -19.60 1.40
C LYS A 474 -9.12 -20.57 2.13
N PHE A 475 -8.21 -21.19 1.38
CA PHE A 475 -7.21 -22.14 1.87
C PHE A 475 -5.81 -21.64 1.50
N HIS A 476 -4.86 -21.86 2.40
CA HIS A 476 -3.50 -21.42 2.26
C HIS A 476 -2.55 -22.62 2.15
N GLY A 477 -1.59 -22.54 1.25
CA GLY A 477 -0.55 -23.55 1.10
C GLY A 477 0.81 -22.91 0.87
N MET A 478 1.83 -23.59 1.37
CA MET A 478 3.22 -23.17 1.21
C MET A 478 4.05 -24.38 0.77
N GLY A 479 4.95 -24.13 -0.17
CA GLY A 479 5.98 -25.07 -0.60
C GLY A 479 7.35 -24.45 -0.54
N LEU A 480 8.38 -25.25 -0.27
CA LEU A 480 9.75 -24.82 -0.13
C LEU A 480 10.69 -25.86 -0.74
N ALA A 481 11.34 -25.54 -1.84
CA ALA A 481 12.34 -26.40 -2.50
C ALA A 481 13.37 -25.54 -3.24
N THR A 482 14.45 -26.15 -3.73
CA THR A 482 15.42 -25.50 -4.63
C THR A 482 14.82 -25.28 -6.03
N ASP A 483 13.90 -26.14 -6.45
CA ASP A 483 13.16 -25.98 -7.71
C ASP A 483 11.80 -25.30 -7.46
N ILE A 484 11.56 -24.22 -8.19
CA ILE A 484 10.34 -23.41 -8.08
C ILE A 484 9.09 -24.21 -8.48
N ILE A 485 9.22 -25.12 -9.44
CA ILE A 485 8.11 -25.95 -9.92
C ILE A 485 7.73 -26.96 -8.85
N GLU A 486 8.73 -27.55 -8.21
CA GLU A 486 8.53 -28.45 -7.07
C GLU A 486 7.90 -27.71 -5.88
N SER A 487 8.40 -26.52 -5.54
CA SER A 487 7.78 -25.66 -4.49
C SER A 487 6.33 -25.34 -4.80
N SER A 488 6.00 -25.08 -6.08
CA SER A 488 4.63 -24.81 -6.53
C SER A 488 3.74 -26.04 -6.37
N ALA A 489 4.24 -27.21 -6.73
CA ALA A 489 3.51 -28.47 -6.55
C ALA A 489 3.23 -28.76 -5.06
N GLN A 490 4.24 -28.60 -4.20
CA GLN A 490 4.11 -28.76 -2.75
C GLN A 490 3.09 -27.80 -2.16
N ALA A 491 3.12 -26.51 -2.57
CA ALA A 491 2.17 -25.51 -2.10
C ALA A 491 0.73 -25.86 -2.48
N LEU A 492 0.49 -26.32 -3.70
CA LEU A 492 -0.83 -26.75 -4.16
C LEU A 492 -1.32 -27.99 -3.41
N ILE A 493 -0.47 -28.99 -3.24
CA ILE A 493 -0.80 -30.21 -2.50
C ILE A 493 -1.15 -29.88 -1.04
N HIS A 494 -0.46 -28.92 -0.44
CA HIS A 494 -0.77 -28.45 0.91
C HIS A 494 -2.17 -27.82 0.97
N VAL A 495 -2.55 -26.99 -0.03
CA VAL A 495 -3.93 -26.46 -0.15
C VAL A 495 -4.93 -27.60 -0.24
N ILE A 496 -4.70 -28.57 -1.13
CA ILE A 496 -5.64 -29.67 -1.38
C ILE A 496 -5.80 -30.59 -0.15
N ASN A 497 -4.71 -30.87 0.56
CA ASN A 497 -4.80 -31.61 1.83
C ASN A 497 -5.62 -30.85 2.88
N SER A 498 -5.55 -29.54 2.90
CA SER A 498 -6.35 -28.70 3.80
C SER A 498 -7.84 -28.71 3.41
N ILE A 499 -8.14 -28.70 2.11
CA ILE A 499 -9.51 -28.81 1.59
C ILE A 499 -10.08 -30.22 1.92
N TRP A 500 -9.32 -31.27 1.64
CA TRP A 500 -9.73 -32.65 1.93
C TRP A 500 -10.10 -32.83 3.41
N ARG A 501 -9.27 -32.33 4.32
CA ARG A 501 -9.56 -32.35 5.77
C ARG A 501 -10.85 -31.60 6.12
N ALA A 502 -11.08 -30.43 5.52
CA ALA A 502 -12.29 -29.64 5.74
C ALA A 502 -13.55 -30.38 5.24
N ASP A 503 -13.47 -31.03 4.07
CA ASP A 503 -14.56 -31.84 3.54
C ASP A 503 -14.85 -33.08 4.45
N GLN A 504 -13.80 -33.74 4.99
CA GLN A 504 -13.98 -34.85 5.94
C GLN A 504 -14.69 -34.41 7.23
N VAL A 505 -14.36 -33.25 7.75
CA VAL A 505 -15.04 -32.66 8.93
C VAL A 505 -16.52 -32.42 8.63
N ALA A 506 -16.83 -31.82 7.46
CA ALA A 506 -18.21 -31.57 7.07
C ALA A 506 -19.04 -32.83 6.93
N GLU A 507 -18.50 -33.89 6.27
CA GLU A 507 -19.16 -35.18 6.14
C GLU A 507 -19.41 -35.86 7.50
N GLN A 508 -18.45 -35.77 8.42
CA GLN A 508 -18.61 -36.38 9.75
C GLN A 508 -19.69 -35.67 10.56
N MET A 509 -19.81 -34.35 10.43
CA MET A 509 -20.88 -33.59 11.07
C MET A 509 -22.26 -33.94 10.53
N GLU A 510 -22.43 -34.04 9.21
CA GLU A 510 -23.70 -34.46 8.59
C GLU A 510 -24.13 -35.86 9.05
N ARG A 511 -23.20 -36.79 9.16
CA ARG A 511 -23.46 -38.16 9.67
C ARG A 511 -23.91 -38.15 11.14
N ASN A 512 -23.35 -37.28 11.97
CA ASN A 512 -23.72 -37.16 13.38
C ASN A 512 -25.10 -36.51 13.55
N VAL A 513 -25.45 -35.49 12.78
CA VAL A 513 -26.80 -34.90 12.78
C VAL A 513 -27.85 -35.95 12.37
N THR A 514 -27.61 -36.71 11.31
CA THR A 514 -28.53 -37.74 10.82
C THR A 514 -28.72 -38.87 11.82
N LYS A 515 -27.71 -39.18 12.66
CA LYS A 515 -27.85 -40.17 13.75
C LYS A 515 -28.72 -39.67 14.90
N ILE A 516 -28.58 -38.38 15.27
CA ILE A 516 -29.39 -37.76 16.34
C ILE A 516 -30.86 -37.67 15.92
N ASP A 517 -31.15 -37.32 14.67
CA ASP A 517 -32.51 -37.28 14.14
C ASP A 517 -33.18 -38.67 14.11
N LYS A 518 -32.43 -39.73 13.80
CA LYS A 518 -32.93 -41.12 13.85
C LYS A 518 -33.24 -41.59 15.28
N ILE A 519 -32.41 -41.26 16.25
CA ILE A 519 -32.65 -41.60 17.66
C ILE A 519 -33.87 -40.85 18.19
N ASN A 520 -34.09 -39.59 17.79
CA ASN A 520 -35.27 -38.82 18.19
C ASN A 520 -36.57 -39.28 17.52
N THR A 521 -36.49 -39.91 16.34
CA THR A 521 -37.67 -40.47 15.65
C THR A 521 -38.03 -41.89 16.08
N GLU A 522 -37.11 -42.64 16.68
CA GLU A 522 -37.38 -44.00 17.23
C GLU A 522 -37.82 -43.96 18.72
N SER A 523 -37.79 -42.78 19.35
CA SER A 523 -38.21 -42.56 20.76
C SER A 523 -39.59 -41.91 20.90
N VAL A 524 -40.38 -41.77 19.81
CA VAL A 524 -41.78 -41.36 19.79
C VAL A 524 -42.60 -42.56 19.32
#